data_e901d7fc1d2313a1f3655af2ca7c4a6b
#
_entry.id   e901d7fc1d2313a1f3655af2ca7c4a6b
#
_cell.length_a   1.000
_cell.length_b   1.000
_cell.length_c   1.000
_cell.angle_alpha   90.00
_cell.angle_beta   90.00
_cell.angle_gamma   90.00
#
_symmetry.space_group_name_H-M   'P 1'
#
loop_
_entity.id
_entity.type
_entity.pdbx_description
1 polymer ?
#
loop_
_entity_poly.entity_id
_entity_poly.type
_entity_poly.pdbx_seq_one_letter_code
_entity_poly.pdbx_strand_id
1 'polypeptide(L)'
;MRTGSNFLESNLNALPGVTCHGEAFNPFFIGGEGKQELFGIELAGRNADPSGFLRAMRDQTDGLAGFRYFSDHDPRVFDLVMNDPACAKIILTRNQLESYISWKIAVESDQWWLANTKHLKTVRPTFDLPEFLQRIDDLTQFQAKLVKALQVTGQTAFTLDYDDVLDLGVLNGLAEFLGVPARLENLVFR
;
A
#
# COMPACT_ATOMS: atom_id res chain seq x y z
N MET A 1 -2.14 0.44 7.76
CA MET A 1 -2.90 -0.84 7.83
C MET A 1 -1.95 -2.03 7.86
N ARG A 2 -2.40 -3.22 8.29
CA ARG A 2 -1.55 -4.43 8.43
C ARG A 2 -2.07 -5.50 7.46
N THR A 3 -1.95 -5.26 6.17
CA THR A 3 -2.52 -6.09 5.09
C THR A 3 -1.48 -6.86 4.28
N GLY A 4 -0.20 -6.88 4.68
CA GLY A 4 0.87 -7.51 3.90
C GLY A 4 1.40 -6.65 2.75
N SER A 5 1.07 -5.37 2.72
CA SER A 5 1.45 -4.46 1.64
C SER A 5 2.96 -4.32 1.44
N ASN A 6 3.79 -4.46 2.49
CA ASN A 6 5.24 -4.48 2.36
C ASN A 6 5.74 -5.69 1.58
N PHE A 7 5.14 -6.87 1.83
CA PHE A 7 5.48 -8.09 1.11
C PHE A 7 5.08 -7.99 -0.36
N LEU A 8 3.86 -7.50 -0.63
CA LEU A 8 3.39 -7.26 -1.98
C LEU A 8 4.32 -6.29 -2.73
N GLU A 9 4.68 -5.17 -2.10
CA GLU A 9 5.61 -4.18 -2.67
C GLU A 9 6.98 -4.81 -3.00
N SER A 10 7.54 -5.63 -2.10
CA SER A 10 8.81 -6.31 -2.34
C SER A 10 8.77 -7.22 -3.56
N ASN A 11 7.66 -7.92 -3.77
CA ASN A 11 7.47 -8.79 -4.92
C ASN A 11 7.19 -8.00 -6.21
N LEU A 12 6.43 -6.91 -6.15
CA LEU A 12 6.27 -6.02 -7.31
C LEU A 12 7.60 -5.39 -7.74
N ASN A 13 8.43 -4.96 -6.78
CA ASN A 13 9.77 -4.44 -7.05
C ASN A 13 10.77 -5.50 -7.58
N ALA A 14 10.45 -6.77 -7.52
CA ALA A 14 11.23 -7.84 -8.16
C ALA A 14 10.89 -8.02 -9.65
N LEU A 15 9.78 -7.44 -10.11
CA LEU A 15 9.40 -7.47 -11.52
C LEU A 15 10.20 -6.39 -12.30
N PRO A 16 10.84 -6.74 -13.42
CA PRO A 16 11.52 -5.76 -14.27
C PRO A 16 10.55 -4.67 -14.74
N GLY A 17 10.96 -3.43 -14.65
CA GLY A 17 10.17 -2.28 -15.08
C GLY A 17 9.02 -1.90 -14.12
N VAL A 18 9.04 -2.38 -12.88
CA VAL A 18 8.11 -1.96 -11.83
C VAL A 18 8.91 -1.39 -10.66
N THR A 19 8.56 -0.19 -10.23
CA THR A 19 9.14 0.43 -9.03
C THR A 19 8.06 1.01 -8.16
N CYS A 20 7.91 0.46 -6.96
CA CYS A 20 7.02 0.98 -5.92
C CYS A 20 7.80 1.85 -4.95
N HIS A 21 7.29 3.04 -4.70
CA HIS A 21 7.92 4.08 -3.89
C HIS A 21 7.37 4.15 -2.46
N GLY A 22 6.95 2.99 -1.91
CA GLY A 22 6.47 2.88 -0.54
C GLY A 22 5.24 3.72 -0.26
N GLU A 23 5.18 4.32 0.91
CA GLU A 23 4.10 5.21 1.34
C GLU A 23 4.38 6.65 0.92
N ALA A 24 4.36 6.91 -0.38
CA ALA A 24 4.78 8.18 -0.97
C ALA A 24 3.97 9.40 -0.48
N PHE A 25 2.77 9.17 0.07
CA PHE A 25 1.87 10.20 0.60
C PHE A 25 1.57 10.07 2.09
N ASN A 26 2.43 9.36 2.83
CA ASN A 26 2.33 9.32 4.29
C ASN A 26 2.48 10.73 4.88
N PRO A 27 1.64 11.15 5.86
CA PRO A 27 1.69 12.51 6.39
C PRO A 27 3.02 12.90 7.06
N PHE A 28 3.83 11.94 7.48
CA PHE A 28 5.05 12.17 8.27
C PHE A 28 6.37 11.96 7.51
N PHE A 29 6.33 11.24 6.36
CA PHE A 29 7.50 10.92 5.56
C PHE A 29 7.13 10.68 4.09
N ILE A 30 8.13 10.45 3.23
CA ILE A 30 7.93 10.13 1.81
C ILE A 30 8.52 8.76 1.49
N GLY A 31 7.67 7.80 1.14
CA GLY A 31 8.07 6.45 0.70
C GLY A 31 8.47 5.51 1.83
N GLY A 32 9.30 5.93 2.76
CA GLY A 32 9.75 5.12 3.90
C GLY A 32 10.05 5.96 5.13
N GLU A 33 9.95 5.33 6.29
CA GLU A 33 10.19 5.98 7.57
C GLU A 33 11.53 6.74 7.60
N GLY A 34 11.51 7.95 8.14
CA GLY A 34 12.67 8.84 8.23
C GLY A 34 13.03 9.57 6.93
N LYS A 35 12.47 9.22 5.79
CA LYS A 35 12.72 9.92 4.53
C LYS A 35 11.84 11.17 4.41
N GLN A 36 12.45 12.30 4.10
CA GLN A 36 11.77 13.59 3.97
C GLN A 36 11.78 14.14 2.54
N GLU A 37 12.43 13.43 1.62
CA GLU A 37 12.60 13.85 0.22
C GLU A 37 12.54 12.65 -0.71
N LEU A 38 11.97 12.85 -1.90
CA LEU A 38 12.01 11.91 -3.02
C LEU A 38 11.86 12.72 -4.33
N PHE A 39 12.62 12.37 -5.36
CA PHE A 39 12.64 13.07 -6.65
C PHE A 39 13.04 14.56 -6.56
N GLY A 40 13.85 14.93 -5.58
CA GLY A 40 14.23 16.33 -5.34
C GLY A 40 13.07 17.17 -4.74
N ILE A 41 12.02 16.53 -4.27
CA ILE A 41 10.85 17.20 -3.67
C ILE A 41 10.74 16.81 -2.20
N GLU A 42 10.86 17.80 -1.33
CA GLU A 42 10.70 17.64 0.11
C GLU A 42 9.22 17.43 0.52
N LEU A 43 9.01 16.95 1.75
CA LEU A 43 7.69 16.69 2.33
C LEU A 43 6.75 17.90 2.23
N ALA A 44 7.25 19.11 2.50
CA ALA A 44 6.47 20.34 2.38
C ALA A 44 6.04 20.62 0.93
N GLY A 45 6.94 20.41 -0.03
CA GLY A 45 6.65 20.57 -1.47
C GLY A 45 5.62 19.55 -1.96
N ARG A 46 5.78 18.26 -1.58
CA ARG A 46 4.80 17.21 -1.87
C ARG A 46 3.43 17.56 -1.30
N ASN A 47 3.35 18.05 -0.06
CA ASN A 47 2.10 18.44 0.59
C ASN A 47 1.45 19.67 -0.08
N ALA A 48 2.26 20.61 -0.59
CA ALA A 48 1.77 21.78 -1.31
C ALA A 48 1.19 21.40 -2.69
N ASP A 49 1.88 20.52 -3.44
CA ASP A 49 1.46 20.08 -4.77
C ASP A 49 1.57 18.55 -4.94
N PRO A 50 0.61 17.78 -4.42
CA PRO A 50 0.60 16.32 -4.59
C PRO A 50 0.47 15.88 -6.06
N SER A 51 -0.18 16.68 -6.92
CA SER A 51 -0.28 16.42 -8.35
C SER A 51 1.07 16.55 -9.05
N GLY A 52 1.84 17.60 -8.71
CA GLY A 52 3.21 17.77 -9.20
C GLY A 52 4.13 16.65 -8.75
N PHE A 53 3.98 16.19 -7.51
CA PHE A 53 4.75 15.05 -7.01
C PHE A 53 4.39 13.75 -7.74
N LEU A 54 3.11 13.47 -8.03
CA LEU A 54 2.69 12.31 -8.84
C LEU A 54 3.30 12.35 -10.24
N ARG A 55 3.34 13.54 -10.87
CA ARG A 55 4.00 13.71 -12.17
C ARG A 55 5.50 13.41 -12.08
N ALA A 56 6.19 13.99 -11.10
CA ALA A 56 7.62 13.76 -10.90
C ALA A 56 7.94 12.27 -10.66
N MET A 57 7.11 11.58 -9.86
CA MET A 57 7.22 10.14 -9.63
C MET A 57 7.14 9.36 -10.94
N ARG A 58 6.13 9.64 -11.77
CA ARG A 58 5.95 8.97 -13.06
C ARG A 58 7.09 9.28 -14.03
N ASP A 59 7.50 10.55 -14.11
CA ASP A 59 8.45 11.01 -15.12
C ASP A 59 9.90 10.60 -14.79
N GLN A 60 10.22 10.34 -13.50
CA GLN A 60 11.54 9.94 -13.04
C GLN A 60 11.66 8.44 -12.69
N THR A 61 10.62 7.66 -12.98
CA THR A 61 10.63 6.21 -12.77
C THR A 61 10.65 5.50 -14.13
N ASP A 62 11.63 4.64 -14.33
CA ASP A 62 11.66 3.78 -15.51
C ASP A 62 10.59 2.69 -15.40
N GLY A 63 9.64 2.67 -16.35
CA GLY A 63 8.54 1.73 -16.38
C GLY A 63 7.35 2.17 -15.50
N LEU A 64 6.78 1.25 -14.75
CA LEU A 64 5.61 1.49 -13.90
C LEU A 64 6.03 2.05 -12.54
N ALA A 65 5.55 3.25 -12.24
CA ALA A 65 5.66 3.86 -10.92
C ALA A 65 4.47 3.48 -10.04
N GLY A 66 4.72 2.87 -8.88
CA GLY A 66 3.69 2.50 -7.92
C GLY A 66 3.92 3.11 -6.54
N PHE A 67 2.90 3.13 -5.71
CA PHE A 67 3.00 3.51 -4.31
C PHE A 67 1.84 2.91 -3.50
N ARG A 68 2.03 2.84 -2.19
CA ARG A 68 0.98 2.43 -1.25
C ARG A 68 0.19 3.64 -0.77
N TYR A 69 -1.13 3.50 -0.80
CA TYR A 69 -2.05 4.51 -0.31
C TYR A 69 -2.93 3.95 0.80
N PHE A 70 -3.07 4.69 1.90
CA PHE A 70 -3.92 4.35 3.04
C PHE A 70 -4.93 5.46 3.31
N SER A 71 -5.96 5.14 4.09
CA SER A 71 -7.08 6.05 4.37
C SER A 71 -6.69 7.33 5.11
N ASP A 72 -5.56 7.32 5.82
CA ASP A 72 -4.97 8.45 6.55
C ASP A 72 -3.97 9.28 5.73
N HIS A 73 -3.74 8.91 4.47
CA HIS A 73 -2.91 9.69 3.55
C HIS A 73 -3.69 10.87 2.96
N ASP A 74 -2.98 11.77 2.24
CA ASP A 74 -3.57 12.97 1.65
C ASP A 74 -4.81 12.64 0.79
N PRO A 75 -6.01 13.09 1.17
CA PRO A 75 -7.25 12.73 0.47
C PRO A 75 -7.34 13.27 -0.97
N ARG A 76 -6.57 14.32 -1.31
CA ARG A 76 -6.51 14.84 -2.69
C ARG A 76 -5.91 13.81 -3.65
N VAL A 77 -4.98 12.99 -3.15
CA VAL A 77 -4.35 11.92 -3.94
C VAL A 77 -5.34 10.83 -4.29
N PHE A 78 -6.28 10.51 -3.38
CA PHE A 78 -7.35 9.57 -3.68
C PHE A 78 -8.11 9.97 -4.95
N ASP A 79 -8.54 11.22 -5.04
CA ASP A 79 -9.31 11.69 -6.18
C ASP A 79 -8.44 11.73 -7.45
N LEU A 80 -7.17 12.12 -7.35
CA LEU A 80 -6.24 12.14 -8.47
C LEU A 80 -6.05 10.74 -9.07
N VAL A 81 -5.79 9.71 -8.25
CA VAL A 81 -5.54 8.36 -8.73
C VAL A 81 -6.81 7.62 -9.15
N MET A 82 -7.93 7.84 -8.45
CA MET A 82 -9.19 7.18 -8.80
C MET A 82 -9.81 7.71 -10.10
N ASN A 83 -9.55 8.97 -10.46
CA ASN A 83 -10.00 9.54 -11.73
C ASN A 83 -9.03 9.32 -12.89
N ASP A 84 -7.81 8.86 -12.65
CA ASP A 84 -6.84 8.57 -13.72
C ASP A 84 -7.02 7.13 -14.24
N PRO A 85 -7.52 6.93 -15.49
CA PRO A 85 -7.68 5.60 -16.07
C PRO A 85 -6.34 4.91 -16.38
N ALA A 86 -5.24 5.65 -16.47
CA ALA A 86 -3.91 5.08 -16.67
C ALA A 86 -3.27 4.56 -15.36
N CYS A 87 -3.85 4.90 -14.21
CA CYS A 87 -3.41 4.39 -12.92
C CYS A 87 -4.10 3.05 -12.63
N ALA A 88 -3.39 1.94 -12.64
CA ALA A 88 -3.90 0.65 -12.18
C ALA A 88 -4.15 0.66 -10.66
N LYS A 89 -5.27 0.07 -10.23
CA LYS A 89 -5.66 -0.01 -8.81
C LYS A 89 -5.51 -1.44 -8.32
N ILE A 90 -4.82 -1.59 -7.19
CA ILE A 90 -4.68 -2.85 -6.48
C ILE A 90 -5.30 -2.66 -5.10
N ILE A 91 -6.32 -3.46 -4.78
CA ILE A 91 -6.99 -3.42 -3.48
C ILE A 91 -6.56 -4.65 -2.68
N LEU A 92 -5.80 -4.43 -1.63
CA LEU A 92 -5.33 -5.49 -0.74
C LEU A 92 -6.20 -5.53 0.52
N THR A 93 -6.83 -6.68 0.73
CA THR A 93 -7.71 -6.95 1.88
C THR A 93 -7.06 -7.91 2.86
N ARG A 94 -7.60 -7.98 4.07
CA ARG A 94 -7.23 -8.95 5.10
C ARG A 94 -8.36 -9.10 6.11
N ASN A 95 -8.43 -10.25 6.78
CA ASN A 95 -9.29 -10.43 7.95
C ASN A 95 -9.08 -9.27 8.94
N GLN A 96 -10.18 -8.59 9.29
CA GLN A 96 -10.11 -7.34 10.05
C GLN A 96 -9.63 -7.56 11.49
N LEU A 97 -9.98 -8.68 12.12
CA LEU A 97 -9.51 -9.02 13.46
C LEU A 97 -8.00 -9.29 13.46
N GLU A 98 -7.51 -10.06 12.50
CA GLU A 98 -6.07 -10.32 12.38
C GLU A 98 -5.27 -9.05 12.07
N SER A 99 -5.81 -8.20 11.21
CA SER A 99 -5.22 -6.89 10.90
C SER A 99 -5.16 -6.01 12.16
N TYR A 100 -6.22 -5.99 12.97
CA TYR A 100 -6.26 -5.26 14.23
C TYR A 100 -5.25 -5.81 15.24
N ILE A 101 -5.22 -7.13 15.46
CA ILE A 101 -4.26 -7.75 16.37
C ILE A 101 -2.82 -7.45 15.94
N SER A 102 -2.52 -7.59 14.65
CA SER A 102 -1.21 -7.25 14.09
C SER A 102 -0.84 -5.78 14.27
N TRP A 103 -1.81 -4.88 14.18
CA TRP A 103 -1.62 -3.45 14.42
C TRP A 103 -1.36 -3.16 15.90
N LYS A 104 -2.13 -3.74 16.83
CA LYS A 104 -1.90 -3.62 18.28
C LYS A 104 -0.50 -4.09 18.67
N ILE A 105 -0.07 -5.23 18.14
CA ILE A 105 1.30 -5.74 18.36
C ILE A 105 2.34 -4.73 17.86
N ALA A 106 2.14 -4.15 16.67
CA ALA A 106 3.09 -3.18 16.12
C ALA A 106 3.17 -1.90 16.96
N VAL A 107 2.03 -1.39 17.43
CA VAL A 107 1.98 -0.19 18.29
C VAL A 107 2.66 -0.44 19.63
N GLU A 108 2.33 -1.56 20.32
CA GLU A 108 2.85 -1.85 21.64
C GLU A 108 4.33 -2.27 21.64
N SER A 109 4.81 -2.90 20.56
CA SER A 109 6.21 -3.30 20.42
C SER A 109 7.08 -2.24 19.76
N ASP A 110 6.48 -1.20 19.17
CA ASP A 110 7.16 -0.26 18.27
C ASP A 110 7.93 -0.99 17.15
N GLN A 111 7.29 -2.06 16.61
CA GLN A 111 7.87 -2.90 15.56
C GLN A 111 6.93 -3.00 14.36
N TRP A 112 7.06 -2.03 13.46
CA TRP A 112 6.21 -1.93 12.27
C TRP A 112 6.64 -2.84 11.13
N TRP A 113 7.90 -3.23 11.15
CA TRP A 113 8.51 -4.09 10.15
C TRP A 113 9.51 -5.06 10.79
N LEU A 114 9.59 -6.29 10.26
CA LEU A 114 10.46 -7.33 10.77
C LEU A 114 11.27 -7.96 9.63
N ALA A 115 12.53 -7.57 9.51
CA ALA A 115 13.46 -8.17 8.55
C ALA A 115 14.03 -9.52 9.02
N ASN A 116 14.04 -9.77 10.35
CA ASN A 116 14.65 -10.96 10.91
C ASN A 116 13.87 -11.40 12.16
N THR A 117 13.37 -12.62 12.15
CA THR A 117 12.60 -13.22 13.26
C THR A 117 13.38 -13.31 14.57
N LYS A 118 14.72 -13.25 14.53
CA LYS A 118 15.56 -13.20 15.75
C LYS A 118 15.34 -11.94 16.59
N HIS A 119 14.79 -10.88 16.00
CA HIS A 119 14.51 -9.62 16.68
C HIS A 119 13.02 -9.42 16.97
N LEU A 120 12.22 -10.49 16.87
CA LEU A 120 10.79 -10.43 17.15
C LEU A 120 10.55 -10.05 18.62
N LYS A 121 9.97 -8.88 18.83
CA LYS A 121 9.46 -8.45 20.13
C LYS A 121 8.13 -9.14 20.39
N THR A 122 8.04 -9.90 21.46
CA THR A 122 6.79 -10.57 21.85
C THR A 122 6.04 -9.68 22.84
N VAL A 123 4.88 -9.22 22.45
CA VAL A 123 3.91 -8.50 23.30
C VAL A 123 2.58 -9.23 23.30
N ARG A 124 1.78 -9.04 24.34
CA ARG A 124 0.41 -9.55 24.44
C ARG A 124 -0.51 -8.35 24.46
N PRO A 125 -0.98 -7.87 23.30
CA PRO A 125 -1.82 -6.70 23.24
C PRO A 125 -3.16 -6.94 23.95
N THR A 126 -3.66 -5.90 24.60
CA THR A 126 -5.01 -5.92 25.14
C THR A 126 -6.01 -5.61 24.04
N PHE A 127 -7.02 -6.47 23.89
CA PHE A 127 -8.11 -6.25 22.95
C PHE A 127 -9.03 -5.17 23.50
N ASP A 128 -9.27 -4.12 22.71
CA ASP A 128 -10.20 -3.04 23.00
C ASP A 128 -11.35 -3.09 22.00
N LEU A 129 -12.51 -3.48 22.46
CA LEU A 129 -13.69 -3.66 21.59
C LEU A 129 -14.18 -2.33 20.97
N PRO A 130 -14.32 -1.21 21.70
CA PRO A 130 -14.64 0.08 21.10
C PRO A 130 -13.67 0.52 20.02
N GLU A 131 -12.36 0.41 20.25
CA GLU A 131 -11.32 0.76 19.28
C GLU A 131 -11.40 -0.16 18.04
N PHE A 132 -11.62 -1.46 18.25
CA PHE A 132 -11.79 -2.41 17.17
C PHE A 132 -13.01 -2.09 16.28
N LEU A 133 -14.16 -1.80 16.89
CA LEU A 133 -15.39 -1.46 16.18
C LEU A 133 -15.23 -0.16 15.38
N GLN A 134 -14.61 0.87 15.96
CA GLN A 134 -14.33 2.11 15.24
C GLN A 134 -13.44 1.84 14.02
N ARG A 135 -12.41 1.05 14.19
CA ARG A 135 -11.51 0.70 13.08
C ARG A 135 -12.19 -0.08 11.96
N ILE A 136 -13.12 -0.99 12.30
CA ILE A 136 -13.96 -1.69 11.30
C ILE A 136 -14.81 -0.69 10.53
N ASP A 137 -15.45 0.24 11.24
CA ASP A 137 -16.30 1.24 10.60
C ASP A 137 -15.50 2.12 9.63
N ASP A 138 -14.36 2.65 10.06
CA ASP A 138 -13.45 3.45 9.23
C ASP A 138 -13.01 2.69 7.97
N LEU A 139 -12.62 1.42 8.11
CA LEU A 139 -12.21 0.57 6.98
C LEU A 139 -13.38 0.29 6.03
N THR A 140 -14.56 0.02 6.57
CA THR A 140 -15.77 -0.25 5.78
C THR A 140 -16.18 0.98 4.97
N GLN A 141 -16.14 2.17 5.57
CA GLN A 141 -16.40 3.44 4.89
C GLN A 141 -15.37 3.69 3.79
N PHE A 142 -14.08 3.44 4.06
CA PHE A 142 -13.05 3.60 3.05
C PHE A 142 -13.21 2.62 1.88
N GLN A 143 -13.54 1.35 2.15
CA GLN A 143 -13.82 0.37 1.11
C GLN A 143 -15.04 0.75 0.26
N ALA A 144 -16.11 1.23 0.91
CA ALA A 144 -17.29 1.72 0.20
C ALA A 144 -16.95 2.92 -0.72
N LYS A 145 -16.09 3.85 -0.24
CA LYS A 145 -15.57 4.97 -1.04
C LYS A 145 -14.79 4.48 -2.26
N LEU A 146 -13.91 3.48 -2.10
CA LEU A 146 -13.14 2.86 -3.19
C LEU A 146 -14.06 2.24 -4.24
N VAL A 147 -15.00 1.39 -3.81
CA VAL A 147 -15.95 0.74 -4.73
C VAL A 147 -16.78 1.77 -5.48
N LYS A 148 -17.28 2.79 -4.76
CA LYS A 148 -18.07 3.86 -5.38
C LYS A 148 -17.27 4.63 -6.43
N ALA A 149 -16.00 4.95 -6.15
CA ALA A 149 -15.14 5.65 -7.09
C ALA A 149 -14.90 4.81 -8.37
N LEU A 150 -14.63 3.50 -8.23
CA LEU A 150 -14.50 2.58 -9.36
C LEU A 150 -15.79 2.53 -10.21
N GLN A 151 -16.96 2.44 -9.56
CA GLN A 151 -18.26 2.44 -10.26
C GLN A 151 -18.50 3.72 -11.03
N VAL A 152 -18.24 4.89 -10.43
CA VAL A 152 -18.45 6.20 -11.06
C VAL A 152 -17.52 6.41 -12.26
N THR A 153 -16.29 5.94 -12.17
CA THR A 153 -15.28 6.08 -13.23
C THR A 153 -15.33 4.96 -14.27
N GLY A 154 -16.14 3.90 -14.06
CA GLY A 154 -16.19 2.73 -14.92
C GLY A 154 -14.89 1.93 -14.95
N GLN A 155 -14.05 2.09 -13.92
CA GLN A 155 -12.76 1.41 -13.82
C GLN A 155 -12.86 0.15 -12.98
N THR A 156 -11.87 -0.71 -13.09
CA THR A 156 -11.72 -1.93 -12.31
C THR A 156 -10.45 -1.90 -11.47
N ALA A 157 -10.35 -2.78 -10.49
CA ALA A 157 -9.17 -2.98 -9.68
C ALA A 157 -8.82 -4.47 -9.60
N PHE A 158 -7.54 -4.79 -9.44
CA PHE A 158 -7.12 -6.12 -9.02
C PHE A 158 -7.32 -6.24 -7.50
N THR A 159 -8.22 -7.12 -7.09
CA THR A 159 -8.47 -7.37 -5.66
C THR A 159 -7.69 -8.59 -5.21
N LEU A 160 -6.94 -8.45 -4.14
CA LEU A 160 -6.03 -9.45 -3.58
C LEU A 160 -6.28 -9.57 -2.08
N ASP A 161 -6.51 -10.77 -1.58
CA ASP A 161 -6.54 -11.01 -0.14
C ASP A 161 -5.14 -11.31 0.42
N TYR A 162 -4.96 -11.08 1.72
CA TYR A 162 -3.71 -11.34 2.41
C TYR A 162 -3.29 -12.82 2.32
N ASP A 163 -4.25 -13.73 2.33
CA ASP A 163 -3.97 -15.17 2.29
C ASP A 163 -3.44 -15.60 0.91
N ASP A 164 -3.82 -14.87 -0.14
CA ASP A 164 -3.38 -15.12 -1.52
C ASP A 164 -2.06 -14.43 -1.87
N VAL A 165 -1.56 -13.52 -1.02
CA VAL A 165 -0.34 -12.75 -1.30
C VAL A 165 0.91 -13.64 -1.39
N LEU A 166 0.85 -14.85 -0.83
CA LEU A 166 1.91 -15.87 -0.92
C LEU A 166 1.72 -16.82 -2.12
N ASP A 167 0.67 -16.68 -2.90
CA ASP A 167 0.44 -17.46 -4.10
C ASP A 167 1.15 -16.82 -5.30
N LEU A 168 2.17 -17.50 -5.79
CA LEU A 168 2.96 -17.05 -6.94
C LEU A 168 2.10 -16.93 -8.22
N GLY A 169 1.09 -17.78 -8.39
CA GLY A 169 0.14 -17.73 -9.51
C GLY A 169 -0.69 -16.46 -9.46
N VAL A 170 -1.18 -16.07 -8.28
CA VAL A 170 -1.94 -14.84 -8.06
C VAL A 170 -1.07 -13.59 -8.32
N LEU A 171 0.18 -13.58 -7.83
CA LEU A 171 1.10 -12.46 -8.09
C LEU A 171 1.49 -12.35 -9.57
N ASN A 172 1.60 -13.47 -10.27
CA ASN A 172 1.82 -13.46 -11.72
C ASN A 172 0.57 -13.01 -12.50
N GLY A 173 -0.64 -13.31 -12.01
CA GLY A 173 -1.88 -12.72 -12.53
C GLY A 173 -1.95 -11.21 -12.32
N LEU A 174 -1.45 -10.72 -11.19
CA LEU A 174 -1.30 -9.28 -10.96
C LEU A 174 -0.29 -8.63 -11.92
N ALA A 175 0.85 -9.28 -12.20
CA ALA A 175 1.81 -8.80 -13.19
C ALA A 175 1.17 -8.67 -14.58
N GLU A 176 0.38 -9.65 -14.99
CA GLU A 176 -0.37 -9.63 -16.25
C GLU A 176 -1.41 -8.50 -16.29
N PHE A 177 -2.16 -8.30 -15.19
CA PHE A 177 -3.09 -7.17 -15.03
C PHE A 177 -2.40 -5.82 -15.18
N LEU A 178 -1.16 -5.69 -14.69
CA LEU A 178 -0.33 -4.49 -14.82
C LEU A 178 0.29 -4.34 -16.23
N GLY A 179 0.09 -5.29 -17.13
CA GLY A 179 0.73 -5.30 -18.44
C GLY A 179 2.23 -5.58 -18.41
N VAL A 180 2.74 -6.18 -17.34
CA VAL A 180 4.15 -6.55 -17.18
C VAL A 180 4.35 -7.95 -17.76
N PRO A 181 5.15 -8.11 -18.84
CA PRO A 181 5.35 -9.42 -19.49
C PRO A 181 6.22 -10.38 -18.66
N ALA A 182 7.01 -9.85 -17.73
CA ALA A 182 7.85 -10.66 -16.86
C ALA A 182 7.01 -11.34 -15.78
N ARG A 183 7.46 -12.52 -15.34
CA ARG A 183 6.84 -13.32 -14.29
C ARG A 183 7.83 -13.53 -13.15
N LEU A 184 7.28 -13.60 -11.92
CA LEU A 184 8.04 -14.03 -10.76
C LEU A 184 8.27 -15.54 -10.84
N GLU A 185 9.50 -15.97 -10.62
CA GLU A 185 9.85 -17.40 -10.48
C GLU A 185 9.79 -17.85 -9.02
N ASN A 186 10.06 -16.93 -8.10
CA ASN A 186 10.06 -17.17 -6.66
C ASN A 186 9.53 -15.94 -5.92
N LEU A 187 9.01 -16.15 -4.71
CA LEU A 187 8.62 -15.08 -3.80
C LEU A 187 9.84 -14.43 -3.15
N VAL A 188 9.79 -13.11 -3.00
CA VAL A 188 10.81 -12.31 -2.33
C VAL A 188 10.36 -12.01 -0.89
N PHE A 189 11.06 -12.56 0.07
CA PHE A 189 10.87 -12.31 1.50
C PHE A 189 11.92 -11.29 1.97
N ARG A 190 11.51 -10.04 2.14
CA ARG A 190 12.36 -8.95 2.65
C ARG A 190 11.70 -8.27 3.83
#